data_e07d03a4b5f52d1a914df68703ec8e1b
#
_entry.id   e07d03a4b5f52d1a914df68703ec8e1b
#
_cell.length_a   1.000
_cell.length_b   1.000
_cell.length_c   1.000
_cell.angle_alpha   90.00
_cell.angle_beta   90.00
_cell.angle_gamma   90.00
#
_symmetry.space_group_name_H-M   'P 1'
#
loop_
_entity.id
_entity.type
_entity.pdbx_description
1 polymer ?
#
loop_
_entity_poly.entity_id
_entity_poly.type
_entity_poly.pdbx_seq_one_letter_code
_entity_poly.pdbx_strand_id
1 'polypeptide(L)'
;MLQHALIIILLSGCLVAQSPLANALDDTGHGAGQHGPAAQKNRRSAPERPYGREGDPRKVDRTIRIDMSDAMRYFPDQVRVKRGATIRFSVRNTGELPHEMVIGTMDELKQHAEFVKSHGDTAHEAANVAHVAPAATGRLVWQFTRAGEFYYGCLIPGHFDAGMIGTIVVR
;
A
#
# COMPACT_ATOMS: atom_id res chain seq x y z
N MET A 1 -29.51 -52.85 -6.80
CA MET A 1 -28.47 -53.63 -7.51
C MET A 1 -27.17 -52.87 -7.35
N LEU A 2 -26.28 -53.48 -6.56
CA LEU A 2 -24.95 -52.97 -6.28
C LEU A 2 -24.04 -53.21 -7.44
N GLN A 3 -23.20 -52.23 -7.83
CA GLN A 3 -21.96 -52.50 -8.57
C GLN A 3 -20.79 -51.73 -7.91
N HIS A 4 -19.95 -52.52 -7.27
CA HIS A 4 -18.66 -52.11 -6.73
C HIS A 4 -17.63 -52.08 -7.85
N ALA A 5 -16.97 -50.95 -8.05
CA ALA A 5 -15.77 -50.88 -8.91
C ALA A 5 -14.53 -50.87 -8.04
N LEU A 6 -13.72 -51.91 -8.19
CA LEU A 6 -12.44 -52.14 -7.54
C LEU A 6 -11.37 -51.31 -8.27
N ILE A 7 -10.65 -50.42 -7.60
CA ILE A 7 -9.50 -49.74 -8.19
C ILE A 7 -8.21 -50.35 -7.62
N ILE A 8 -7.43 -50.94 -8.50
CA ILE A 8 -6.13 -51.55 -8.25
C ILE A 8 -5.07 -50.45 -8.15
N ILE A 9 -4.36 -50.40 -7.03
CA ILE A 9 -3.19 -49.54 -6.84
C ILE A 9 -1.95 -50.26 -7.32
N LEU A 10 -1.30 -49.78 -8.37
CA LEU A 10 0.02 -50.20 -8.82
C LEU A 10 1.08 -49.33 -8.11
N LEU A 11 1.83 -49.93 -7.20
CA LEU A 11 3.08 -49.41 -6.65
C LEU A 11 4.18 -49.57 -7.70
N SER A 12 4.76 -48.49 -8.17
CA SER A 12 6.00 -48.48 -8.95
C SER A 12 7.13 -47.91 -8.10
N GLY A 13 8.03 -48.77 -7.68
CA GLY A 13 9.25 -48.42 -6.98
C GLY A 13 10.25 -47.73 -7.89
N CYS A 14 10.88 -46.68 -7.46
CA CYS A 14 12.01 -46.07 -8.12
C CYS A 14 13.24 -46.09 -7.21
N LEU A 15 14.27 -46.67 -7.76
CA LEU A 15 15.58 -47.05 -7.21
C LEU A 15 16.42 -45.81 -6.89
N VAL A 16 16.97 -45.78 -5.68
CA VAL A 16 17.91 -44.76 -5.22
C VAL A 16 19.31 -45.13 -5.69
N ALA A 17 19.92 -44.30 -6.51
CA ALA A 17 21.34 -44.39 -6.82
C ALA A 17 22.14 -43.45 -5.88
N GLN A 18 22.96 -44.06 -5.04
CA GLN A 18 23.96 -43.36 -4.21
C GLN A 18 25.28 -43.30 -4.99
N SER A 19 25.89 -42.13 -5.02
CA SER A 19 27.28 -41.95 -5.48
C SER A 19 28.14 -41.38 -4.33
N PRO A 20 29.41 -41.84 -4.25
CA PRO A 20 30.24 -41.62 -3.06
C PRO A 20 31.02 -40.30 -3.05
N LEU A 21 31.38 -39.95 -1.82
CA LEU A 21 32.26 -38.88 -1.40
C LEU A 21 33.60 -38.77 -2.14
N ALA A 22 34.02 -37.55 -2.40
CA ALA A 22 35.43 -37.21 -2.49
C ALA A 22 35.73 -36.04 -1.55
N ASN A 23 36.51 -36.33 -0.51
CA ASN A 23 37.18 -35.35 0.37
C ASN A 23 38.28 -34.65 -0.41
N ALA A 24 38.33 -33.33 -0.32
CA ALA A 24 39.57 -32.57 -0.43
C ALA A 24 39.58 -31.51 0.64
N LEU A 25 40.45 -31.71 1.61
CA LEU A 25 40.90 -30.70 2.58
C LEU A 25 41.84 -29.76 1.83
N ASP A 26 41.62 -28.47 1.88
CA ASP A 26 42.72 -27.51 1.86
C ASP A 26 42.41 -26.35 2.82
N ASP A 27 43.43 -26.03 3.58
CA ASP A 27 43.48 -25.15 4.73
C ASP A 27 43.91 -23.76 4.24
N THR A 28 43.68 -22.80 5.13
CA THR A 28 44.22 -21.41 5.17
C THR A 28 43.36 -20.31 4.54
N GLY A 29 42.94 -19.38 5.43
CA GLY A 29 42.51 -18.05 5.04
C GLY A 29 41.59 -17.36 6.04
N HIS A 30 42.13 -16.94 7.19
CA HIS A 30 41.47 -15.99 8.07
C HIS A 30 41.25 -14.65 7.33
N GLY A 31 40.08 -14.45 6.78
CA GLY A 31 39.62 -13.18 6.24
C GLY A 31 38.57 -12.59 7.19
N ALA A 32 39.01 -11.66 8.06
CA ALA A 32 38.07 -10.83 8.83
C ALA A 32 37.19 -10.03 7.84
N GLY A 33 35.99 -10.51 7.59
CA GLY A 33 34.99 -9.81 6.80
C GLY A 33 34.55 -8.56 7.56
N GLN A 34 35.07 -7.42 7.12
CA GLN A 34 34.59 -6.12 7.54
C GLN A 34 33.13 -6.02 7.08
N HIS A 35 32.22 -5.98 8.05
CA HIS A 35 30.85 -5.54 7.83
C HIS A 35 30.91 -4.05 7.41
N GLY A 36 31.00 -3.80 6.12
CA GLY A 36 30.84 -2.47 5.56
C GLY A 36 29.47 -1.92 5.96
N PRO A 37 29.38 -0.61 6.24
CA PRO A 37 28.10 0.00 6.61
C PRO A 37 27.10 -0.25 5.48
N ALA A 38 25.94 -0.81 5.84
CA ALA A 38 24.84 -1.05 4.92
C ALA A 38 24.59 0.24 4.13
N ALA A 39 24.75 0.14 2.83
CA ALA A 39 24.53 1.25 1.92
C ALA A 39 23.13 1.82 2.21
N GLN A 40 23.07 2.98 2.84
CA GLN A 40 21.87 3.78 2.92
C GLN A 40 21.47 4.06 1.46
N LYS A 41 20.49 3.30 0.96
CA LYS A 41 19.81 3.62 -0.28
C LYS A 41 19.34 5.07 -0.14
N ASN A 42 20.01 5.96 -0.85
CA ASN A 42 19.64 7.36 -1.00
C ASN A 42 18.24 7.37 -1.61
N ARG A 43 17.19 7.31 -0.73
CA ARG A 43 15.81 7.54 -1.16
C ARG A 43 15.78 8.99 -1.59
N ARG A 44 15.91 9.22 -2.88
CA ARG A 44 15.50 10.51 -3.44
C ARG A 44 14.08 10.71 -2.96
N SER A 45 13.88 11.68 -2.07
CA SER A 45 12.56 12.07 -1.62
C SER A 45 11.71 12.32 -2.87
N ALA A 46 10.52 11.71 -2.92
CA ALA A 46 9.59 11.98 -4.01
C ALA A 46 9.38 13.50 -4.12
N PRO A 47 9.21 14.03 -5.34
CA PRO A 47 9.06 15.47 -5.55
C PRO A 47 7.89 16.00 -4.70
N GLU A 48 8.09 17.19 -4.13
CA GLU A 48 7.07 17.87 -3.34
C GLU A 48 5.89 18.24 -4.25
N ARG A 49 4.68 17.87 -3.81
CA ARG A 49 3.42 18.21 -4.47
C ARG A 49 2.81 19.50 -3.91
N PRO A 50 1.79 20.10 -4.55
CA PRO A 50 1.12 21.29 -4.04
C PRO A 50 0.62 21.16 -2.58
N TYR A 51 0.28 19.96 -2.15
CA TYR A 51 -0.23 19.65 -0.79
C TYR A 51 0.83 19.04 0.14
N GLY A 52 2.10 18.98 -0.27
CA GLY A 52 3.19 18.49 0.57
C GLY A 52 3.95 17.32 -0.04
N ARG A 53 4.42 16.41 0.80
CA ARG A 53 5.29 15.30 0.41
C ARG A 53 5.07 14.07 1.30
N GLU A 54 5.63 12.94 0.89
CA GLU A 54 5.70 11.75 1.74
C GLU A 54 6.34 12.11 3.09
N GLY A 55 5.69 11.69 4.17
CA GLY A 55 6.17 11.91 5.53
C GLY A 55 7.08 10.79 6.04
N ASP A 56 7.99 11.13 6.96
CA ASP A 56 8.77 10.12 7.68
C ASP A 56 7.87 9.41 8.71
N PRO A 57 7.66 8.08 8.61
CA PRO A 57 6.80 7.34 9.53
C PRO A 57 7.31 7.33 10.99
N ARG A 58 8.57 7.73 11.22
CA ARG A 58 9.17 7.87 12.56
C ARG A 58 8.93 9.26 13.17
N LYS A 59 8.45 10.23 12.36
CA LYS A 59 8.24 11.63 12.75
C LYS A 59 6.78 12.06 12.62
N VAL A 60 5.87 11.18 13.03
CA VAL A 60 4.43 11.43 12.96
C VAL A 60 3.98 12.31 14.14
N ASP A 61 3.44 13.48 13.83
CA ASP A 61 2.89 14.39 14.84
C ASP A 61 1.51 13.96 15.33
N ARG A 62 0.71 13.38 14.43
CA ARG A 62 -0.66 12.95 14.73
C ARG A 62 -1.10 11.79 13.84
N THR A 63 -1.87 10.86 14.43
CA THR A 63 -2.61 9.85 13.67
C THR A 63 -4.07 10.27 13.57
N ILE A 64 -4.61 10.27 12.35
CA ILE A 64 -6.03 10.50 12.05
C ILE A 64 -6.61 9.18 11.57
N ARG A 65 -7.72 8.74 12.19
CA ARG A 65 -8.50 7.60 11.73
C ARG A 65 -9.55 8.07 10.77
N ILE A 66 -9.69 7.35 9.65
CA ILE A 66 -10.71 7.58 8.64
C ILE A 66 -11.39 6.23 8.38
N ASP A 67 -12.70 6.17 8.54
CA ASP A 67 -13.50 5.03 8.13
C ASP A 67 -14.04 5.25 6.70
N MET A 68 -14.07 4.19 5.91
CA MET A 68 -14.65 4.13 4.57
C MET A 68 -15.80 3.14 4.57
N SER A 69 -16.86 3.42 3.80
CA SER A 69 -18.04 2.56 3.72
C SER A 69 -18.62 2.47 2.32
N ASP A 70 -19.39 1.42 2.05
CA ASP A 70 -20.09 1.21 0.79
C ASP A 70 -21.23 2.20 0.52
N ALA A 71 -21.50 3.10 1.47
CA ALA A 71 -22.30 4.30 1.22
C ALA A 71 -21.55 5.37 0.41
N MET A 72 -20.32 5.05 -0.06
CA MET A 72 -19.41 5.95 -0.77
C MET A 72 -19.07 7.20 0.05
N ARG A 73 -18.71 6.99 1.32
CA ARG A 73 -18.40 8.06 2.25
C ARG A 73 -17.17 7.74 3.09
N TYR A 74 -16.46 8.81 3.45
CA TYR A 74 -15.45 8.82 4.51
C TYR A 74 -16.03 9.38 5.81
N PHE A 75 -15.55 8.87 6.93
CA PHE A 75 -15.84 9.45 8.24
C PHE A 75 -14.55 9.54 9.09
N PRO A 76 -14.17 10.75 9.55
CA PRO A 76 -14.73 12.04 9.16
C PRO A 76 -14.51 12.36 7.67
N ASP A 77 -15.38 13.20 7.10
CA ASP A 77 -15.28 13.74 5.74
C ASP A 77 -14.49 15.06 5.68
N GLN A 78 -14.17 15.65 6.83
CA GLN A 78 -13.30 16.81 6.93
C GLN A 78 -12.31 16.65 8.08
N VAL A 79 -11.04 16.94 7.79
CA VAL A 79 -9.98 16.99 8.79
C VAL A 79 -9.23 18.33 8.77
N ARG A 80 -8.73 18.75 9.94
CA ARG A 80 -7.90 19.96 10.08
C ARG A 80 -6.53 19.56 10.58
N VAL A 81 -5.49 20.08 9.92
CA VAL A 81 -4.09 19.79 10.24
C VAL A 81 -3.27 21.09 10.28
N LYS A 82 -2.19 21.08 11.02
CA LYS A 82 -1.24 22.23 11.05
C LYS A 82 -0.31 22.14 9.84
N ARG A 83 0.03 23.29 9.27
CA ARG A 83 1.10 23.38 8.27
C ARG A 83 2.42 22.88 8.86
N GLY A 84 3.15 22.09 8.11
CA GLY A 84 4.39 21.46 8.55
C GLY A 84 4.18 20.09 9.21
N ALA A 85 2.98 19.79 9.70
CA ALA A 85 2.70 18.53 10.39
C ALA A 85 2.80 17.31 9.49
N THR A 86 3.36 16.24 10.04
CA THR A 86 3.39 14.89 9.47
C THR A 86 2.24 14.08 10.04
N ILE A 87 1.29 13.74 9.20
CA ILE A 87 0.07 13.03 9.57
C ILE A 87 0.14 11.57 9.11
N ARG A 88 -0.14 10.65 10.02
CA ARG A 88 -0.46 9.27 9.66
C ARG A 88 -1.97 9.14 9.53
N PHE A 89 -2.44 8.81 8.34
CA PHE A 89 -3.81 8.36 8.15
C PHE A 89 -3.89 6.85 8.38
N SER A 90 -4.78 6.44 9.27
CA SER A 90 -5.15 5.04 9.48
C SER A 90 -6.55 4.86 8.89
N VAL A 91 -6.61 4.27 7.70
CA VAL A 91 -7.82 4.22 6.88
C VAL A 91 -8.43 2.83 6.98
N ARG A 92 -9.60 2.73 7.58
CA ARG A 92 -10.31 1.47 7.78
C ARG A 92 -11.45 1.34 6.78
N ASN A 93 -11.48 0.25 6.07
CA ASN A 93 -12.62 -0.12 5.25
C ASN A 93 -13.62 -0.92 6.10
N THR A 94 -14.82 -0.37 6.31
CA THR A 94 -15.92 -1.00 7.07
C THR A 94 -16.96 -1.63 6.17
N GLY A 95 -16.77 -1.55 4.83
CA GLY A 95 -17.64 -2.11 3.81
C GLY A 95 -17.16 -3.46 3.28
N GLU A 96 -17.90 -3.95 2.29
CA GLU A 96 -17.64 -5.20 1.59
C GLU A 96 -16.97 -4.99 0.22
N LEU A 97 -16.97 -3.75 -0.29
CA LEU A 97 -16.28 -3.35 -1.52
C LEU A 97 -14.85 -2.89 -1.22
N PRO A 98 -13.90 -3.03 -2.15
CA PRO A 98 -12.61 -2.39 -2.03
C PRO A 98 -12.76 -0.86 -2.09
N HIS A 99 -11.97 -0.15 -1.29
CA HIS A 99 -11.89 1.30 -1.30
C HIS A 99 -10.44 1.75 -1.27
N GLU A 100 -10.22 3.03 -1.59
CA GLU A 100 -8.90 3.64 -1.47
C GLU A 100 -9.02 5.06 -0.92
N MET A 101 -7.91 5.59 -0.43
CA MET A 101 -7.75 6.99 -0.07
C MET A 101 -6.59 7.57 -0.87
N VAL A 102 -6.89 8.50 -1.78
CA VAL A 102 -5.89 9.23 -2.58
C VAL A 102 -5.90 10.69 -2.14
N ILE A 103 -4.76 11.22 -1.67
CA ILE A 103 -4.63 12.65 -1.32
C ILE A 103 -4.21 13.42 -2.57
N GLY A 104 -4.88 14.57 -2.81
CA GLY A 104 -4.58 15.44 -3.95
C GLY A 104 -5.23 16.82 -3.87
N THR A 105 -4.98 17.63 -4.89
CA THR A 105 -5.85 18.76 -5.22
C THR A 105 -7.12 18.24 -5.88
N MET A 106 -8.20 19.02 -5.86
CA MET A 106 -9.44 18.61 -6.52
C MET A 106 -9.24 18.32 -8.01
N ASP A 107 -8.42 19.13 -8.69
CA ASP A 107 -8.15 18.96 -10.11
C ASP A 107 -7.36 17.67 -10.41
N GLU A 108 -6.36 17.36 -9.59
CA GLU A 108 -5.62 16.10 -9.73
C GLU A 108 -6.52 14.89 -9.50
N LEU A 109 -7.38 14.91 -8.48
CA LEU A 109 -8.30 13.81 -8.21
C LEU A 109 -9.31 13.61 -9.33
N LYS A 110 -9.89 14.70 -9.88
CA LYS A 110 -10.79 14.64 -11.03
C LYS A 110 -10.13 14.07 -12.28
N GLN A 111 -8.94 14.60 -12.64
CA GLN A 111 -8.19 14.13 -13.79
C GLN A 111 -7.85 12.64 -13.68
N HIS A 112 -7.44 12.20 -12.48
CA HIS A 112 -7.10 10.82 -12.24
C HIS A 112 -8.35 9.92 -12.28
N ALA A 113 -9.48 10.34 -11.69
CA ALA A 113 -10.73 9.60 -11.76
C ALA A 113 -11.19 9.37 -13.21
N GLU A 114 -11.10 10.39 -14.07
CA GLU A 114 -11.41 10.27 -15.50
C GLU A 114 -10.41 9.35 -16.23
N PHE A 115 -9.13 9.42 -15.87
CA PHE A 115 -8.13 8.51 -16.43
C PHE A 115 -8.44 7.04 -16.09
N VAL A 116 -8.75 6.74 -14.82
CA VAL A 116 -9.08 5.39 -14.38
C VAL A 116 -10.35 4.86 -15.07
N LYS A 117 -11.38 5.70 -15.25
CA LYS A 117 -12.59 5.31 -16.00
C LYS A 117 -12.29 4.84 -17.42
N SER A 118 -11.35 5.49 -18.09
CA SER A 118 -11.06 5.22 -19.51
C SER A 118 -10.02 4.10 -19.71
N HIS A 119 -9.15 3.84 -18.76
CA HIS A 119 -8.03 2.92 -18.89
C HIS A 119 -8.11 1.72 -17.94
N GLY A 120 -9.11 1.67 -17.07
CA GLY A 120 -9.22 0.71 -15.98
C GLY A 120 -8.33 1.08 -14.78
N ASP A 121 -8.53 0.37 -13.68
CA ASP A 121 -7.72 0.55 -12.48
C ASP A 121 -6.28 0.06 -12.75
N THR A 122 -5.41 1.01 -13.02
CA THR A 122 -3.97 0.76 -13.00
C THR A 122 -3.51 0.97 -11.55
N ALA A 123 -3.67 -0.05 -10.71
CA ALA A 123 -3.20 -0.02 -9.34
C ALA A 123 -1.73 0.43 -9.31
N HIS A 124 -1.52 1.69 -8.96
CA HIS A 124 -0.18 2.27 -8.83
C HIS A 124 0.11 2.55 -7.37
N GLU A 125 1.17 1.98 -6.89
CA GLU A 125 1.67 2.31 -5.56
C GLU A 125 2.29 3.72 -5.57
N ALA A 126 1.64 4.65 -4.89
CA ALA A 126 2.14 5.99 -4.68
C ALA A 126 2.03 6.36 -3.19
N ALA A 127 2.96 7.18 -2.71
CA ALA A 127 3.03 7.55 -1.29
C ALA A 127 1.77 8.28 -0.76
N ASN A 128 0.99 8.88 -1.67
CA ASN A 128 -0.27 9.57 -1.37
C ASN A 128 -1.51 8.68 -1.54
N VAL A 129 -1.34 7.36 -1.71
CA VAL A 129 -2.42 6.39 -1.94
C VAL A 129 -2.41 5.31 -0.86
N ALA A 130 -3.58 4.92 -0.41
CA ALA A 130 -3.80 3.73 0.41
C ALA A 130 -4.96 2.92 -0.16
N HIS A 131 -4.66 1.78 -0.78
CA HIS A 131 -5.67 0.79 -1.19
C HIS A 131 -6.06 -0.07 0.01
N VAL A 132 -7.35 -0.27 0.25
CA VAL A 132 -7.83 -0.96 1.44
C VAL A 132 -8.91 -1.98 1.06
N ALA A 133 -8.57 -3.25 1.16
CA ALA A 133 -9.50 -4.35 0.95
C ALA A 133 -10.65 -4.31 1.99
N PRO A 134 -11.77 -4.99 1.74
CA PRO A 134 -12.87 -5.15 2.70
C PRO A 134 -12.38 -5.58 4.08
N ALA A 135 -12.93 -4.99 5.14
CA ALA A 135 -12.61 -5.23 6.54
C ALA A 135 -11.14 -4.98 6.94
N ALA A 136 -10.30 -4.46 6.05
CA ALA A 136 -8.89 -4.18 6.28
C ALA A 136 -8.64 -2.74 6.78
N THR A 137 -7.38 -2.47 7.14
CA THR A 137 -6.90 -1.13 7.49
C THR A 137 -5.61 -0.84 6.74
N GLY A 138 -5.64 0.21 5.91
CA GLY A 138 -4.49 0.78 5.23
C GLY A 138 -3.86 1.93 6.02
N ARG A 139 -2.67 2.36 5.57
CA ARG A 139 -1.96 3.50 6.17
C ARG A 139 -1.23 4.27 5.10
N LEU A 140 -1.24 5.59 5.23
CA LEU A 140 -0.32 6.47 4.52
C LEU A 140 0.22 7.53 5.47
N VAL A 141 1.41 8.07 5.18
CA VAL A 141 2.04 9.11 6.01
C VAL A 141 2.39 10.28 5.10
N TRP A 142 1.82 11.44 5.42
CA TRP A 142 1.95 12.64 4.59
C TRP A 142 2.34 13.85 5.41
N GLN A 143 3.32 14.64 4.94
CA GLN A 143 3.68 15.92 5.54
C GLN A 143 3.05 17.07 4.74
N PHE A 144 2.19 17.86 5.38
CA PHE A 144 1.54 19.01 4.78
C PHE A 144 2.40 20.26 4.89
N THR A 145 3.13 20.61 3.84
CA THR A 145 4.12 21.71 3.86
C THR A 145 3.51 23.07 3.55
N ARG A 146 2.32 23.13 2.97
CA ARG A 146 1.62 24.36 2.57
C ARG A 146 0.24 24.45 3.19
N ALA A 147 -0.15 25.69 3.55
CA ALA A 147 -1.53 25.99 3.95
C ALA A 147 -2.44 25.95 2.71
N GLY A 148 -3.69 25.60 2.93
CA GLY A 148 -4.70 25.52 1.87
C GLY A 148 -5.77 24.48 2.16
N GLU A 149 -6.62 24.27 1.18
CA GLU A 149 -7.61 23.22 1.16
C GLU A 149 -7.22 22.15 0.13
N PHE A 150 -7.14 20.94 0.60
CA PHE A 150 -6.79 19.75 -0.21
C PHE A 150 -7.84 18.67 0.04
N TYR A 151 -7.75 17.56 -0.68
CA TYR A 151 -8.82 16.57 -0.66
C TYR A 151 -8.26 15.16 -0.54
N TYR A 152 -9.10 14.24 -0.16
CA TYR A 152 -8.90 12.82 -0.35
C TYR A 152 -10.13 12.23 -1.05
N GLY A 153 -9.91 11.30 -1.95
CA GLY A 153 -10.97 10.68 -2.76
C GLY A 153 -10.72 9.21 -2.99
N CYS A 154 -11.78 8.46 -3.25
CA CYS A 154 -11.72 7.11 -3.78
C CYS A 154 -11.89 7.17 -5.29
N LEU A 155 -10.86 6.80 -6.04
CA LEU A 155 -10.84 6.93 -7.50
C LEU A 155 -11.22 5.63 -8.22
N ILE A 156 -11.61 4.61 -7.49
CA ILE A 156 -12.23 3.40 -8.05
C ILE A 156 -13.44 3.83 -8.88
N PRO A 157 -13.62 3.29 -10.11
CA PRO A 157 -14.69 3.72 -11.01
C PRO A 157 -16.06 3.81 -10.36
N GLY A 158 -16.70 4.97 -10.48
CA GLY A 158 -18.01 5.26 -9.90
C GLY A 158 -18.01 5.77 -8.46
N HIS A 159 -16.96 5.50 -7.65
CA HIS A 159 -16.94 5.91 -6.24
C HIS A 159 -16.76 7.42 -6.08
N PHE A 160 -15.84 8.01 -6.85
CA PHE A 160 -15.62 9.46 -6.86
C PHE A 160 -16.87 10.22 -7.30
N ASP A 161 -17.55 9.77 -8.36
CA ASP A 161 -18.78 10.38 -8.88
C ASP A 161 -19.95 10.24 -7.90
N ALA A 162 -19.99 9.17 -7.11
CA ALA A 162 -20.95 8.99 -6.03
C ALA A 162 -20.68 9.91 -4.83
N GLY A 163 -19.60 10.73 -4.88
CA GLY A 163 -19.24 11.70 -3.87
C GLY A 163 -18.38 11.14 -2.74
N MET A 164 -17.60 10.06 -2.98
CA MET A 164 -16.63 9.56 -2.02
C MET A 164 -15.40 10.46 -1.97
N ILE A 165 -15.58 11.62 -1.34
CA ILE A 165 -14.59 12.71 -1.24
C ILE A 165 -14.60 13.25 0.19
N GLY A 166 -13.42 13.61 0.70
CA GLY A 166 -13.27 14.34 1.96
C GLY A 166 -12.29 15.51 1.82
N THR A 167 -12.28 16.39 2.78
CA THR A 167 -11.54 17.65 2.77
C THR A 167 -10.45 17.69 3.83
N ILE A 168 -9.28 18.24 3.48
CA ILE A 168 -8.15 18.49 4.38
C ILE A 168 -7.90 20.01 4.42
N VAL A 169 -8.17 20.64 5.55
CA VAL A 169 -7.87 22.07 5.78
C VAL A 169 -6.55 22.20 6.50
N VAL A 170 -5.54 22.75 5.83
CA VAL A 170 -4.19 22.99 6.37
C VAL A 170 -4.04 24.47 6.76
N ARG A 171 -3.72 24.75 8.04
CA ARG A 171 -3.56 26.11 8.60
C ARG A 171 -2.26 26.26 9.38
#